data_5399fd0bc9dd53e5d3d4cc720315b49a
#
_entry.id   5399fd0bc9dd53e5d3d4cc720315b49a
#
_cell.length_a   1.000
_cell.length_b   1.000
_cell.length_c   1.000
_cell.angle_alpha   90.00
_cell.angle_beta   90.00
_cell.angle_gamma   90.00
#
_symmetry.space_group_name_H-M   'P 1'
#
loop_
_entity.id
_entity.type
_entity.pdbx_description
1 polymer ?
#
loop_
_entity_poly.entity_id
_entity_poly.type
_entity_poly.pdbx_seq_one_letter_code
_entity_poly.pdbx_strand_id
1 'polypeptide(L)'
;YKINVYKNLTIYPRQNDVVPFYNQASLVLNLSDKKQVVETFGLTALEAMSAGLPVIVPTEGGIAEMVVDGENGYKIDVQNLNQIAECIKTILSDETLYMELAQNALAYSKRFSEAKMVNSIEMILNRK
;
A
#
# COMPACT_ATOMS: atom_id res chain seq x y z
N TYR A 1 -10.90 9.01 -18.81
CA TYR A 1 -11.96 9.79 -18.16
C TYR A 1 -12.16 9.36 -16.72
N LYS A 2 -12.84 10.17 -15.94
CA LYS A 2 -13.15 9.91 -14.55
C LYS A 2 -14.66 9.98 -14.32
N ILE A 3 -15.14 9.22 -13.32
CA ILE A 3 -16.55 9.20 -12.94
C ILE A 3 -16.67 9.71 -11.51
N ASN A 4 -17.48 10.75 -11.30
CA ASN A 4 -17.76 11.26 -9.96
C ASN A 4 -19.13 10.72 -9.51
N VAL A 5 -19.12 9.79 -8.55
CA VAL A 5 -20.34 9.19 -8.00
C VAL A 5 -20.84 9.97 -6.79
N TYR A 6 -19.90 10.44 -5.95
CA TYR A 6 -20.18 11.26 -4.78
C TYR A 6 -19.23 12.45 -4.77
N LYS A 7 -19.54 13.48 -3.98
CA LYS A 7 -18.69 14.66 -3.87
C LYS A 7 -17.23 14.34 -3.52
N ASN A 8 -17.04 13.32 -2.71
CA ASN A 8 -15.72 12.95 -2.19
C ASN A 8 -15.18 11.67 -2.78
N LEU A 9 -15.78 11.17 -3.86
CA LEU A 9 -15.33 9.95 -4.52
C LEU A 9 -15.16 10.22 -6.01
N THR A 10 -13.96 9.98 -6.51
CA THR A 10 -13.64 10.06 -7.93
C THR A 10 -13.09 8.72 -8.39
N ILE A 11 -13.65 8.18 -9.45
CA ILE A 11 -13.21 6.92 -10.04
C ILE A 11 -12.42 7.23 -11.30
N TYR A 12 -11.18 6.74 -11.34
CA TYR A 12 -10.30 6.90 -12.50
C TYR A 12 -10.17 5.57 -13.22
N PRO A 13 -10.15 5.56 -14.57
CA PRO A 13 -9.78 4.36 -15.29
C PRO A 13 -8.32 4.01 -15.04
N ARG A 14 -7.90 2.84 -15.52
CA ARG A 14 -6.51 2.40 -15.39
C ARG A 14 -5.56 3.48 -15.90
N GLN A 15 -4.53 3.78 -15.12
CA GLN A 15 -3.55 4.81 -15.43
C GLN A 15 -2.19 4.17 -15.71
N ASN A 16 -1.45 4.75 -16.67
CA ASN A 16 -0.08 4.32 -16.95
C ASN A 16 0.90 4.85 -15.93
N ASP A 17 0.63 6.04 -15.37
CA ASP A 17 1.46 6.65 -14.35
C ASP A 17 0.60 6.99 -13.14
N VAL A 18 0.89 6.32 -12.01
CA VAL A 18 0.15 6.48 -10.76
C VAL A 18 0.86 7.42 -9.77
N VAL A 19 2.06 7.85 -10.06
CA VAL A 19 2.86 8.71 -9.16
C VAL A 19 2.12 9.98 -8.75
N PRO A 20 1.44 10.70 -9.68
CA PRO A 20 0.72 11.90 -9.28
C PRO A 20 -0.37 11.63 -8.23
N PHE A 21 -0.99 10.45 -8.27
CA PHE A 21 -2.01 10.08 -7.29
C PHE A 21 -1.39 9.88 -5.91
N TYR A 22 -0.25 9.21 -5.82
CA TYR A 22 0.45 9.03 -4.55
C TYR A 22 0.92 10.35 -3.98
N ASN A 23 1.37 11.29 -4.81
CA ASN A 23 1.82 12.59 -4.34
C ASN A 23 0.71 13.43 -3.71
N GLN A 24 -0.53 13.17 -4.08
CA GLN A 24 -1.70 13.89 -3.54
C GLN A 24 -2.39 13.14 -2.41
N ALA A 25 -2.07 11.86 -2.23
CA ALA A 25 -2.74 11.02 -1.24
C ALA A 25 -2.16 11.23 0.16
N SER A 26 -2.98 10.97 1.17
CA SER A 26 -2.55 10.91 2.57
C SER A 26 -2.44 9.48 3.06
N LEU A 27 -3.13 8.55 2.40
CA LEU A 27 -3.23 7.16 2.82
C LEU A 27 -3.62 6.34 1.60
N VAL A 28 -3.10 5.13 1.51
CA VAL A 28 -3.43 4.22 0.40
C VAL A 28 -4.08 2.96 0.94
N LEU A 29 -5.19 2.59 0.32
CA LEU A 29 -5.93 1.37 0.63
C LEU A 29 -5.80 0.41 -0.53
N ASN A 30 -5.48 -0.85 -0.23
CA ASN A 30 -5.65 -1.93 -1.19
C ASN A 30 -6.74 -2.85 -0.64
N LEU A 31 -7.88 -2.85 -1.28
CA LEU A 31 -9.05 -3.61 -0.86
C LEU A 31 -9.31 -4.82 -1.75
N SER A 32 -8.27 -5.36 -2.36
CA SER A 32 -8.39 -6.53 -3.22
C SER A 32 -8.91 -7.74 -2.45
N ASP A 33 -9.91 -8.40 -3.03
CA ASP A 33 -10.45 -9.63 -2.45
C ASP A 33 -9.47 -10.77 -2.74
N LYS A 34 -9.00 -11.43 -1.69
CA LYS A 34 -8.07 -12.56 -1.80
C LYS A 34 -8.58 -13.70 -2.64
N LYS A 35 -9.91 -13.79 -2.85
CA LYS A 35 -10.54 -14.84 -3.65
C LYS A 35 -10.57 -14.53 -5.14
N GLN A 36 -10.45 -13.27 -5.51
CA GLN A 36 -10.63 -12.82 -6.88
C GLN A 36 -9.36 -12.33 -7.54
N VAL A 37 -8.45 -11.75 -6.77
CA VAL A 37 -7.23 -11.15 -7.30
C VAL A 37 -6.03 -11.68 -6.53
N VAL A 38 -5.13 -12.32 -7.26
CA VAL A 38 -3.81 -12.62 -6.71
C VAL A 38 -2.97 -11.38 -6.97
N GLU A 39 -2.85 -10.54 -5.96
CA GLU A 39 -1.98 -9.36 -6.04
C GLU A 39 -0.54 -9.83 -6.10
N THR A 40 0.05 -9.75 -7.29
CA THR A 40 1.42 -10.21 -7.48
C THR A 40 2.39 -9.22 -6.82
N PHE A 41 3.07 -9.70 -5.77
CA PHE A 41 4.21 -9.03 -5.14
C PHE A 41 3.92 -7.77 -4.35
N GLY A 42 2.65 -7.39 -4.16
CA GLY A 42 2.32 -6.22 -3.38
C GLY A 42 2.92 -4.93 -3.92
N LEU A 43 3.04 -4.81 -5.24
CA LEU A 43 3.66 -3.63 -5.86
C LEU A 43 2.92 -2.34 -5.50
N THR A 44 1.60 -2.39 -5.38
CA THR A 44 0.80 -1.23 -4.98
C THR A 44 1.20 -0.73 -3.60
N ALA A 45 1.38 -1.65 -2.64
CA ALA A 45 1.81 -1.29 -1.30
C ALA A 45 3.23 -0.73 -1.32
N LEU A 46 4.13 -1.36 -2.06
CA LEU A 46 5.52 -0.92 -2.15
C LEU A 46 5.62 0.49 -2.75
N GLU A 47 4.86 0.76 -3.79
CA GLU A 47 4.81 2.08 -4.42
C GLU A 47 4.31 3.15 -3.44
N ALA A 48 3.23 2.85 -2.71
CA ALA A 48 2.68 3.76 -1.71
C ALA A 48 3.69 4.01 -0.59
N MET A 49 4.33 2.96 -0.09
CA MET A 49 5.31 3.05 0.98
C MET A 49 6.53 3.87 0.54
N SER A 50 6.96 3.73 -0.72
CA SER A 50 8.08 4.49 -1.25
C SER A 50 7.75 5.98 -1.42
N ALA A 51 6.48 6.32 -1.46
CA ALA A 51 6.02 7.71 -1.43
C ALA A 51 5.83 8.23 0.00
N GLY A 52 6.16 7.43 1.01
CA GLY A 52 6.02 7.81 2.41
C GLY A 52 4.58 7.81 2.91
N LEU A 53 3.74 6.94 2.36
CA LEU A 53 2.32 6.87 2.71
C LEU A 53 2.02 5.64 3.57
N PRO A 54 1.26 5.80 4.66
CA PRO A 54 0.70 4.64 5.36
C PRO A 54 -0.22 3.84 4.45
N VAL A 55 -0.27 2.53 4.65
CA VAL A 55 -1.10 1.65 3.82
C VAL A 55 -2.02 0.80 4.69
N ILE A 56 -3.19 0.48 4.17
CA ILE A 56 -4.08 -0.53 4.73
C ILE A 56 -4.26 -1.60 3.66
N VAL A 57 -3.94 -2.84 4.00
CA VAL A 57 -3.91 -3.95 3.06
C VAL A 57 -4.72 -5.13 3.59
N PRO A 58 -5.09 -6.10 2.74
CA PRO A 58 -5.75 -7.32 3.20
C PRO A 58 -4.88 -8.12 4.16
N THR A 59 -5.51 -9.03 4.89
CA THR A 59 -4.82 -9.86 5.88
C THR A 59 -4.03 -11.01 5.26
N GLU A 60 -4.26 -11.33 4.01
CA GLU A 60 -3.61 -12.46 3.32
C GLU A 60 -3.06 -12.04 1.97
N GLY A 61 -2.14 -12.85 1.45
CA GLY A 61 -1.50 -12.64 0.16
C GLY A 61 -0.12 -12.01 0.29
N GLY A 62 0.58 -11.89 -0.84
CA GLY A 62 1.93 -11.34 -0.86
C GLY A 62 2.02 -9.90 -0.36
N ILE A 63 0.97 -9.12 -0.60
CA ILE A 63 0.91 -7.73 -0.14
C ILE A 63 0.90 -7.64 1.39
N ALA A 64 0.27 -8.60 2.07
CA ALA A 64 0.21 -8.61 3.53
C ALA A 64 1.58 -8.84 4.17
N GLU A 65 2.47 -9.52 3.48
CA GLU A 65 3.82 -9.79 3.99
C GLU A 65 4.67 -8.53 4.09
N MET A 66 4.35 -7.50 3.35
CA MET A 66 5.08 -6.23 3.35
C MET A 66 4.67 -5.30 4.47
N VAL A 67 3.56 -5.60 5.15
CA VAL A 67 3.01 -4.72 6.17
C VAL A 67 3.15 -5.37 7.55
N VAL A 68 3.76 -4.64 8.46
CA VAL A 68 3.80 -4.98 9.89
C VAL A 68 2.75 -4.14 10.59
N ASP A 69 1.74 -4.81 11.11
CA ASP A 69 0.56 -4.16 11.68
C ASP A 69 0.93 -3.17 12.77
N GLY A 70 0.52 -1.92 12.61
CA GLY A 70 0.82 -0.86 13.57
C GLY A 70 2.18 -0.20 13.41
N GLU A 71 3.04 -0.68 12.51
CA GLU A 71 4.35 -0.07 12.26
C GLU A 71 4.39 0.74 10.96
N ASN A 72 4.14 0.10 9.84
CA ASN A 72 4.18 0.77 8.53
C ASN A 72 2.82 0.79 7.83
N GLY A 73 1.80 0.33 8.48
CA GLY A 73 0.44 0.24 7.96
C GLY A 73 -0.38 -0.71 8.80
N TYR A 74 -1.48 -1.16 8.24
CA TYR A 74 -2.38 -2.08 8.92
C TYR A 74 -2.88 -3.15 7.98
N LYS A 75 -3.13 -4.34 8.53
CA LYS A 75 -3.73 -5.46 7.81
C LYS A 75 -5.14 -5.66 8.34
N ILE A 76 -6.13 -5.44 7.49
CA ILE A 76 -7.53 -5.54 7.87
C ILE A 76 -8.28 -6.33 6.79
N ASP A 77 -9.16 -7.24 7.20
CA ASP A 77 -10.01 -7.98 6.28
C ASP A 77 -10.88 -7.00 5.49
N VAL A 78 -10.86 -7.11 4.16
CA VAL A 78 -11.58 -6.20 3.27
C VAL A 78 -13.09 -6.21 3.49
N GLN A 79 -13.62 -7.26 4.09
CA GLN A 79 -15.03 -7.35 4.43
C GLN A 79 -15.38 -6.61 5.72
N ASN A 80 -14.40 -6.27 6.53
CA ASN A 80 -14.62 -5.57 7.80
C ASN A 80 -14.54 -4.04 7.58
N LEU A 81 -15.56 -3.50 6.92
CA LEU A 81 -15.61 -2.09 6.54
C LEU A 81 -15.59 -1.14 7.75
N ASN A 82 -16.20 -1.54 8.85
CA ASN A 82 -16.21 -0.71 10.06
C ASN A 82 -14.82 -0.57 10.65
N GLN A 83 -14.05 -1.64 10.68
CA GLN A 83 -12.68 -1.60 11.19
C GLN A 83 -11.79 -0.76 10.28
N ILE A 84 -11.96 -0.89 8.96
CA ILE A 84 -11.22 -0.07 7.99
C ILE A 84 -11.51 1.41 8.22
N ALA A 85 -12.79 1.77 8.34
CA ALA A 85 -13.19 3.16 8.54
C ALA A 85 -12.62 3.73 9.85
N GLU A 86 -12.68 2.97 10.93
CA GLU A 86 -12.12 3.40 12.22
C GLU A 86 -10.59 3.54 12.14
N CYS A 87 -9.92 2.65 11.44
CA CYS A 87 -8.47 2.71 11.25
C CYS A 87 -8.09 3.97 10.47
N ILE A 88 -8.79 4.27 9.39
CA ILE A 88 -8.55 5.49 8.60
C ILE A 88 -8.70 6.71 9.49
N LYS A 89 -9.78 6.77 10.25
CA LYS A 89 -10.06 7.89 11.14
C LYS A 89 -8.98 8.06 12.19
N THR A 90 -8.51 6.96 12.78
CA THR A 90 -7.45 6.97 13.78
C THR A 90 -6.15 7.50 13.20
N ILE A 91 -5.75 7.01 12.02
CA ILE A 91 -4.51 7.42 11.37
C ILE A 91 -4.55 8.91 11.02
N LEU A 92 -5.64 9.37 10.42
CA LEU A 92 -5.74 10.74 9.93
C LEU A 92 -5.98 11.77 11.04
N SER A 93 -6.41 11.34 12.23
CA SER A 93 -6.65 12.25 13.36
C SER A 93 -5.49 12.31 14.35
N ASP A 94 -4.46 11.47 14.21
CA ASP A 94 -3.30 11.43 15.10
C ASP A 94 -2.04 11.71 14.30
N GLU A 95 -1.56 12.93 14.35
CA GLU A 95 -0.39 13.38 13.59
C GLU A 95 0.86 12.58 13.94
N THR A 96 1.07 12.27 15.21
CA THR A 96 2.22 11.51 15.67
C THR A 96 2.20 10.11 15.10
N LEU A 97 1.06 9.44 15.19
CA LEU A 97 0.88 8.10 14.61
C LEU A 97 1.09 8.13 13.10
N TYR A 98 0.50 9.12 12.43
CA TYR A 98 0.64 9.27 10.97
C TYR A 98 2.11 9.37 10.56
N MET A 99 2.86 10.22 11.25
CA MET A 99 4.27 10.45 10.92
C MET A 99 5.11 9.21 11.18
N GLU A 100 4.84 8.48 12.24
CA GLU A 100 5.54 7.21 12.51
C GLU A 100 5.28 6.19 11.41
N LEU A 101 4.02 6.00 11.04
CA LEU A 101 3.66 5.07 9.97
C LEU A 101 4.30 5.46 8.64
N ALA A 102 4.28 6.75 8.31
CA ALA A 102 4.84 7.26 7.07
C ALA A 102 6.36 7.05 7.01
N GLN A 103 7.06 7.36 8.08
CA GLN A 103 8.52 7.18 8.15
C GLN A 103 8.89 5.71 8.09
N ASN A 104 8.18 4.87 8.81
CA ASN A 104 8.42 3.43 8.79
C ASN A 104 8.10 2.84 7.41
N ALA A 105 7.04 3.30 6.76
CA ALA A 105 6.69 2.86 5.41
C ALA A 105 7.84 3.14 4.44
N LEU A 106 8.38 4.35 4.49
CA LEU A 106 9.50 4.72 3.64
C LEU A 106 10.74 3.85 3.90
N ALA A 107 11.07 3.63 5.18
CA ALA A 107 12.21 2.80 5.55
C ALA A 107 12.05 1.36 5.10
N TYR A 108 10.84 0.79 5.28
CA TYR A 108 10.54 -0.57 4.82
C TYR A 108 10.63 -0.69 3.31
N SER A 109 10.14 0.31 2.58
CA SER A 109 10.17 0.27 1.11
C SER A 109 11.59 0.20 0.58
N LYS A 110 12.51 0.91 1.20
CA LYS A 110 13.92 0.89 0.81
C LYS A 110 14.53 -0.50 0.99
N ARG A 111 14.22 -1.16 2.10
CA ARG A 111 14.72 -2.51 2.36
C ARG A 111 14.18 -3.54 1.36
N PHE A 112 12.89 -3.47 1.05
CA PHE A 112 12.28 -4.38 0.08
C PHE A 112 12.83 -4.15 -1.32
N SER A 113 13.04 -2.89 -1.71
CA SER A 113 13.59 -2.56 -3.02
C SER A 113 15.02 -3.07 -3.17
N GLU A 114 15.85 -2.92 -2.15
CA GLU A 114 17.23 -3.41 -2.15
C GLU A 114 17.26 -4.94 -2.23
N ALA A 115 16.45 -5.62 -1.43
CA ALA A 115 16.36 -7.08 -1.45
C ALA A 115 15.92 -7.60 -2.82
N LYS A 116 14.93 -6.95 -3.43
CA LYS A 116 14.44 -7.32 -4.76
C LYS A 116 15.51 -7.12 -5.82
N MET A 117 16.28 -6.05 -5.73
CA MET A 117 17.38 -5.78 -6.65
C MET A 117 18.46 -6.85 -6.56
N VAL A 118 18.88 -7.20 -5.35
CA VAL A 118 19.88 -8.24 -5.11
C VAL A 118 19.41 -9.59 -5.67
N ASN A 119 18.17 -9.97 -5.40
CA ASN A 119 17.61 -11.21 -5.92
C ASN A 119 17.59 -11.23 -7.45
N SER A 120 17.26 -10.11 -8.08
CA SER A 120 17.24 -10.00 -9.54
C SER A 120 18.65 -10.17 -10.13
N ILE A 121 19.65 -9.59 -9.50
CA ILE A 121 21.04 -9.72 -9.91
C ILE A 121 21.50 -11.17 -9.78
N GLU A 122 21.20 -11.83 -8.65
CA GLU A 122 21.53 -13.23 -8.44
C GLU A 122 20.90 -14.13 -9.49
N MET A 123 19.63 -13.90 -9.82
CA MET A 123 18.93 -14.65 -10.86
C MET A 123 19.60 -14.51 -12.22
N ILE A 124 20.07 -13.31 -12.57
CA ILE A 124 20.77 -13.05 -13.82
C ILE A 124 22.11 -13.79 -13.85
N LEU A 125 22.86 -13.75 -12.75
CA LEU A 125 24.16 -14.42 -12.65
C LEU A 125 24.03 -15.94 -12.71
N ASN A 126 22.97 -16.50 -12.17
CA ASN A 126 22.75 -17.95 -12.12
C ASN A 126 22.15 -18.54 -13.40
N ARG A 127 21.80 -17.68 -14.37
CA ARG A 127 21.22 -18.12 -15.65
C ARG A 127 22.21 -18.72 -16.63
N LYS A 128 23.46 -18.69 -16.34
CA LYS A 128 24.51 -19.21 -17.24
C LYS A 128 24.64 -20.72 -17.19
#